data_57b23cd018bf6fca664a2cde6af30f7c
#
_entry.id   57b23cd018bf6fca664a2cde6af30f7c
#
_cell.length_a   1.000
_cell.length_b   1.000
_cell.length_c   1.000
_cell.angle_alpha   90.00
_cell.angle_beta   90.00
_cell.angle_gamma   90.00
#
_symmetry.space_group_name_H-M   'P 1'
#
loop_
_entity.id
_entity.type
_entity.pdbx_description
1 polymer ?
#
loop_
_entity_poly.entity_id
_entity_poly.type
_entity_poly.pdbx_seq_one_letter_code
_entity_poly.pdbx_strand_id
1 'polypeptide(L)'
;MNNCINKFIEKYKPGENLQKPDEEILNFGRQMLPKEIIELWEEYGFGEYGDGLLKVVDPREYMNSLYTWLGQKDFNKIPIIVTAFGDIFYYRKLDDNENDVSLLNIHYRKIEVCGYSYQEFFEEYILDEDVIKNVLRADLFKQAIKEFGKLDYKEIFFFTPALVLGGGEDIKYVKKGNGAVHHQVLLQIGQ
;
A
#
# COMPACT_ATOMS: atom_id res chain seq x y z
N MET A 1 -10.97 -17.02 -10.90
CA MET A 1 -10.13 -15.86 -10.54
C MET A 1 -9.11 -15.62 -11.65
N ASN A 2 -8.83 -14.39 -12.01
CA ASN A 2 -7.92 -14.08 -13.11
C ASN A 2 -6.47 -14.36 -12.68
N ASN A 3 -5.58 -14.67 -13.65
CA ASN A 3 -4.21 -15.10 -13.43
C ASN A 3 -3.37 -14.09 -12.60
N CYS A 4 -3.62 -12.76 -12.75
CA CYS A 4 -2.86 -11.71 -12.07
C CYS A 4 -3.02 -11.75 -10.53
N ILE A 5 -4.24 -11.90 -10.04
CA ILE A 5 -4.51 -11.97 -8.59
C ILE A 5 -3.98 -13.28 -8.00
N ASN A 6 -4.05 -14.40 -8.73
CA ASN A 6 -3.51 -15.66 -8.24
C ASN A 6 -2.00 -15.59 -7.95
N LYS A 7 -1.22 -15.00 -8.86
CA LYS A 7 0.22 -14.81 -8.66
C LYS A 7 0.52 -13.95 -7.42
N PHE A 8 -0.25 -12.88 -7.23
CA PHE A 8 -0.12 -12.03 -6.04
C PHE A 8 -0.41 -12.81 -4.75
N ILE A 9 -1.50 -13.58 -4.70
CA ILE A 9 -1.88 -14.41 -3.54
C ILE A 9 -0.87 -15.54 -3.27
N GLU A 10 -0.31 -16.13 -4.30
CA GLU A 10 0.75 -17.14 -4.15
C GLU A 10 2.01 -16.56 -3.50
N LYS A 11 2.41 -15.35 -3.90
CA LYS A 11 3.59 -14.66 -3.35
C LYS A 11 3.32 -14.06 -1.98
N TYR A 12 2.17 -13.39 -1.82
CA TYR A 12 1.77 -12.69 -0.59
C TYR A 12 0.52 -13.35 -0.03
N LYS A 13 0.72 -14.43 0.74
CA LYS A 13 -0.40 -15.17 1.33
C LYS A 13 -1.23 -14.27 2.23
N PRO A 14 -2.57 -14.38 2.16
CA PRO A 14 -3.48 -13.69 3.05
C PRO A 14 -3.24 -14.09 4.52
N GLY A 15 -3.31 -13.12 5.42
CA GLY A 15 -3.28 -13.36 6.87
C GLY A 15 -4.58 -13.98 7.39
N GLU A 16 -4.61 -14.28 8.69
CA GLU A 16 -5.74 -14.99 9.30
C GLU A 16 -6.94 -14.08 9.63
N ASN A 17 -6.72 -12.78 9.88
CA ASN A 17 -7.73 -11.86 10.39
C ASN A 17 -8.11 -10.79 9.37
N LEU A 18 -8.51 -11.22 8.17
CA LEU A 18 -8.94 -10.31 7.13
C LEU A 18 -10.39 -9.86 7.33
N GLN A 19 -10.64 -8.58 7.11
CA GLN A 19 -11.98 -7.99 7.20
C GLN A 19 -12.69 -8.11 5.84
N LYS A 20 -13.90 -8.64 5.84
CA LYS A 20 -14.70 -8.69 4.62
C LYS A 20 -15.24 -7.30 4.28
N PRO A 21 -15.23 -6.94 2.99
CA PRO A 21 -15.83 -5.70 2.53
C PRO A 21 -17.34 -5.68 2.82
N ASP A 22 -17.87 -4.51 3.16
CA ASP A 22 -19.33 -4.30 3.19
C ASP A 22 -19.87 -3.97 1.80
N GLU A 23 -21.19 -4.01 1.65
CA GLU A 23 -21.85 -3.76 0.37
C GLU A 23 -21.63 -2.31 -0.15
N GLU A 24 -21.42 -1.34 0.74
CA GLU A 24 -21.18 0.04 0.34
C GLU A 24 -19.85 0.17 -0.41
N ILE A 25 -18.76 -0.39 0.17
CA ILE A 25 -17.45 -0.34 -0.49
C ILE A 25 -17.39 -1.22 -1.73
N LEU A 26 -18.09 -2.36 -1.76
CA LEU A 26 -18.20 -3.18 -2.96
C LEU A 26 -18.93 -2.46 -4.10
N ASN A 27 -20.02 -1.76 -3.80
CA ASN A 27 -20.75 -0.99 -4.80
C ASN A 27 -19.93 0.20 -5.34
N PHE A 28 -19.18 0.87 -4.48
CA PHE A 28 -18.21 1.89 -4.89
C PHE A 28 -17.13 1.27 -5.79
N GLY A 29 -16.52 0.17 -5.35
CA GLY A 29 -15.44 -0.50 -6.08
C GLY A 29 -15.87 -0.98 -7.47
N ARG A 30 -17.05 -1.61 -7.59
CA ARG A 30 -17.58 -2.09 -8.88
C ARG A 30 -17.78 -0.99 -9.93
N GLN A 31 -17.92 0.26 -9.51
CA GLN A 31 -18.02 1.41 -10.42
C GLN A 31 -16.66 1.98 -10.82
N MET A 32 -15.65 1.83 -9.98
CA MET A 32 -14.40 2.56 -10.07
C MET A 32 -13.17 1.71 -10.35
N LEU A 33 -13.21 0.42 -10.01
CA LEU A 33 -12.06 -0.48 -10.06
C LEU A 33 -12.29 -1.64 -11.02
N PRO A 34 -11.21 -2.23 -11.55
CA PRO A 34 -11.28 -3.49 -12.28
C PRO A 34 -11.92 -4.60 -11.45
N LYS A 35 -12.64 -5.47 -12.14
CA LYS A 35 -13.38 -6.59 -11.53
C LYS A 35 -12.45 -7.48 -10.68
N GLU A 36 -11.22 -7.69 -11.12
CA GLU A 36 -10.25 -8.55 -10.46
C GLU A 36 -9.84 -8.02 -9.07
N ILE A 37 -9.78 -6.72 -8.89
CA ILE A 37 -9.53 -6.11 -7.58
C ILE A 37 -10.73 -6.31 -6.66
N ILE A 38 -11.95 -6.27 -7.20
CA ILE A 38 -13.16 -6.56 -6.43
C ILE A 38 -13.22 -8.04 -6.04
N GLU A 39 -12.86 -8.94 -6.95
CA GLU A 39 -12.75 -10.39 -6.65
C GLU A 39 -11.73 -10.66 -5.54
N LEU A 40 -10.58 -9.95 -5.52
CA LEU A 40 -9.61 -10.02 -4.42
C LEU A 40 -10.25 -9.62 -3.08
N TRP A 41 -11.01 -8.53 -3.06
CA TRP A 41 -11.68 -8.07 -1.85
C TRP A 41 -12.76 -9.05 -1.37
N GLU A 42 -13.62 -9.53 -2.27
CA GLU A 42 -14.72 -10.46 -1.95
C GLU A 42 -14.19 -11.81 -1.45
N GLU A 43 -13.17 -12.35 -2.13
CA GLU A 43 -12.66 -13.70 -1.82
C GLU A 43 -11.79 -13.69 -0.56
N TYR A 44 -10.88 -12.73 -0.42
CA TYR A 44 -9.94 -12.70 0.71
C TYR A 44 -10.28 -11.61 1.73
N GLY A 45 -10.42 -10.36 1.32
CA GLY A 45 -10.74 -9.25 2.20
C GLY A 45 -9.58 -8.27 2.42
N PHE A 46 -9.81 -7.31 3.31
CA PHE A 46 -8.85 -6.29 3.73
C PHE A 46 -8.01 -6.74 4.91
N GLY A 47 -6.74 -6.42 4.92
CA GLY A 47 -5.81 -6.73 6.00
C GLY A 47 -4.43 -7.11 5.52
N GLU A 48 -3.72 -7.91 6.31
CA GLU A 48 -2.31 -8.24 6.09
C GLU A 48 -2.13 -9.34 5.04
N TYR A 49 -1.10 -9.14 4.20
CA TYR A 49 -0.65 -10.09 3.19
C TYR A 49 0.87 -10.20 3.26
N GLY A 50 1.42 -11.41 2.95
CA GLY A 50 2.86 -11.65 3.00
C GLY A 50 3.44 -11.40 4.40
N ASP A 51 2.82 -11.97 5.43
CA ASP A 51 3.19 -11.83 6.84
C ASP A 51 3.16 -10.39 7.36
N GLY A 52 2.38 -9.51 6.70
CA GLY A 52 2.22 -8.10 7.06
C GLY A 52 3.16 -7.14 6.30
N LEU A 53 3.92 -7.63 5.31
CA LEU A 53 4.72 -6.77 4.43
C LEU A 53 3.83 -5.80 3.63
N LEU A 54 2.64 -6.27 3.25
CA LEU A 54 1.61 -5.51 2.55
C LEU A 54 0.29 -5.58 3.31
N LYS A 55 -0.55 -4.56 3.11
CA LYS A 55 -1.96 -4.55 3.53
C LYS A 55 -2.82 -4.22 2.32
N VAL A 56 -3.74 -5.10 1.94
CA VAL A 56 -4.86 -4.74 1.07
C VAL A 56 -5.84 -3.95 1.94
N VAL A 57 -6.21 -2.75 1.52
CA VAL A 57 -6.88 -1.79 2.40
C VAL A 57 -8.30 -1.45 1.93
N ASP A 58 -9.17 -1.12 2.88
CA ASP A 58 -10.40 -0.39 2.57
C ASP A 58 -10.01 1.02 2.12
N PRO A 59 -10.32 1.41 0.88
CA PRO A 59 -9.95 2.73 0.37
C PRO A 59 -10.40 3.89 1.26
N ARG A 60 -11.54 3.76 1.93
CA ARG A 60 -12.10 4.81 2.81
C ARG A 60 -11.15 5.24 3.92
N GLU A 61 -10.30 4.32 4.39
CA GLU A 61 -9.33 4.59 5.45
C GLU A 61 -8.13 5.43 4.98
N TYR A 62 -7.78 5.33 3.69
CA TYR A 62 -6.56 5.94 3.14
C TYR A 62 -6.80 7.06 2.10
N MET A 63 -8.03 7.21 1.59
CA MET A 63 -8.37 8.28 0.63
C MET A 63 -8.00 9.66 1.13
N ASN A 64 -8.35 9.98 2.40
CA ASN A 64 -8.04 11.29 2.94
C ASN A 64 -6.53 11.55 3.03
N SER A 65 -5.77 10.55 3.44
CA SER A 65 -4.31 10.62 3.48
C SER A 65 -3.74 10.83 2.08
N LEU A 66 -4.12 9.98 1.12
CA LEU A 66 -3.68 10.09 -0.27
C LEU A 66 -3.98 11.47 -0.86
N TYR A 67 -5.22 11.96 -0.74
CA TYR A 67 -5.62 13.25 -1.31
C TYR A 67 -4.92 14.44 -0.66
N THR A 68 -4.64 14.37 0.63
CA THR A 68 -3.87 15.40 1.33
C THR A 68 -2.44 15.46 0.79
N TRP A 69 -1.81 14.31 0.55
CA TRP A 69 -0.47 14.24 -0.05
C TRP A 69 -0.44 14.70 -1.51
N LEU A 70 -1.48 14.39 -2.28
CA LEU A 70 -1.61 14.82 -3.68
C LEU A 70 -2.03 16.30 -3.83
N GLY A 71 -2.43 16.95 -2.73
CA GLY A 71 -2.91 18.34 -2.73
C GLY A 71 -4.26 18.55 -3.38
N GLN A 72 -4.95 17.47 -3.76
CA GLN A 72 -6.28 17.52 -4.38
C GLN A 72 -7.08 16.25 -4.12
N LYS A 73 -8.39 16.40 -4.03
CA LYS A 73 -9.34 15.29 -3.98
C LYS A 73 -9.66 14.82 -5.40
N ASP A 74 -9.41 13.54 -5.68
CA ASP A 74 -9.64 12.95 -6.99
C ASP A 74 -10.11 11.50 -6.84
N PHE A 75 -11.39 11.26 -7.07
CA PHE A 75 -12.00 9.94 -6.92
C PHE A 75 -11.52 8.90 -7.94
N ASN A 76 -10.83 9.31 -9.01
CA ASN A 76 -10.17 8.40 -9.94
C ASN A 76 -8.85 7.82 -9.38
N LYS A 77 -8.45 8.23 -8.18
CA LYS A 77 -7.24 7.74 -7.48
C LYS A 77 -7.66 7.03 -6.21
N ILE A 78 -7.54 5.70 -6.21
CA ILE A 78 -8.10 4.84 -5.17
C ILE A 78 -6.99 4.03 -4.52
N PRO A 79 -6.70 4.21 -3.21
CA PRO A 79 -5.76 3.36 -2.48
C PRO A 79 -6.17 1.89 -2.56
N ILE A 80 -5.23 1.01 -2.89
CA ILE A 80 -5.49 -0.44 -2.98
C ILE A 80 -4.61 -1.27 -2.06
N ILE A 81 -3.34 -0.88 -1.91
CA ILE A 81 -2.37 -1.57 -1.05
C ILE A 81 -1.53 -0.54 -0.30
N VAL A 82 -1.21 -0.83 0.96
CA VAL A 82 -0.27 -0.06 1.78
C VAL A 82 0.86 -0.97 2.22
N THR A 83 2.10 -0.49 2.15
CA THR A 83 3.26 -1.24 2.62
C THR A 83 3.38 -1.21 4.15
N ALA A 84 4.15 -2.12 4.73
CA ALA A 84 4.48 -2.08 6.16
C ALA A 84 5.12 -0.76 6.60
N PHE A 85 5.74 -0.02 5.67
CA PHE A 85 6.32 1.30 5.93
C PHE A 85 5.39 2.47 5.60
N GLY A 86 4.13 2.19 5.24
CA GLY A 86 3.10 3.22 5.04
C GLY A 86 3.05 3.85 3.64
N ASP A 87 3.89 3.41 2.71
CA ASP A 87 3.80 3.86 1.32
C ASP A 87 2.51 3.31 0.70
N ILE A 88 1.83 4.12 -0.15
CA ILE A 88 0.49 3.80 -0.67
C ILE A 88 0.55 3.49 -2.16
N PHE A 89 0.23 2.26 -2.55
CA PHE A 89 -0.12 1.95 -3.93
C PHE A 89 -1.58 2.30 -4.17
N TYR A 90 -1.83 3.06 -5.24
CA TYR A 90 -3.17 3.46 -5.60
C TYR A 90 -3.43 3.28 -7.09
N TYR A 91 -4.61 2.76 -7.39
CA TYR A 91 -5.13 2.66 -8.75
C TYR A 91 -5.51 4.05 -9.26
N ARG A 92 -5.21 4.34 -10.54
CA ARG A 92 -5.66 5.54 -11.23
C ARG A 92 -6.48 5.16 -12.45
N LYS A 93 -7.71 5.63 -12.52
CA LYS A 93 -8.49 5.62 -13.75
C LYS A 93 -8.06 6.86 -14.57
N LEU A 94 -7.42 6.64 -15.72
CA LEU A 94 -6.97 7.71 -16.61
C LEU A 94 -8.09 8.10 -17.58
N ASP A 95 -8.72 7.09 -18.19
CA ASP A 95 -9.96 7.22 -18.96
C ASP A 95 -10.77 5.92 -18.91
N ASP A 96 -11.67 5.67 -19.87
CA ASP A 96 -12.50 4.46 -19.87
C ASP A 96 -11.73 3.19 -20.28
N ASN A 97 -10.56 3.32 -20.93
CA ASN A 97 -9.75 2.22 -21.42
C ASN A 97 -8.37 2.15 -20.78
N GLU A 98 -7.89 3.24 -20.21
CA GLU A 98 -6.56 3.35 -19.66
C GLU A 98 -6.59 3.51 -18.13
N ASN A 99 -5.72 2.77 -17.48
CA ASN A 99 -5.50 2.84 -16.05
C ASN A 99 -4.03 2.57 -15.74
N ASP A 100 -3.59 2.94 -14.57
CA ASP A 100 -2.32 2.54 -14.03
C ASP A 100 -2.39 2.33 -12.51
N VAL A 101 -1.28 1.85 -11.94
CA VAL A 101 -1.04 1.85 -10.51
C VAL A 101 0.19 2.68 -10.21
N SER A 102 0.03 3.61 -9.30
CA SER A 102 1.11 4.48 -8.84
C SER A 102 1.41 4.27 -7.37
N LEU A 103 2.64 4.59 -6.97
CA LEU A 103 3.11 4.59 -5.59
C LEU A 103 3.25 6.02 -5.09
N LEU A 104 2.60 6.32 -3.97
CA LEU A 104 2.98 7.44 -3.11
C LEU A 104 4.00 6.94 -2.09
N ASN A 105 5.29 7.26 -2.30
CA ASN A 105 6.34 7.01 -1.33
C ASN A 105 6.41 8.18 -0.35
N ILE A 106 5.89 7.99 0.86
CA ILE A 106 5.79 9.04 1.88
C ILE A 106 7.15 9.44 2.47
N HIS A 107 8.10 8.51 2.48
CA HIS A 107 9.43 8.74 3.07
C HIS A 107 10.35 9.56 2.17
N TYR A 108 10.24 9.37 0.84
CA TYR A 108 10.99 10.12 -0.16
C TYR A 108 10.18 11.24 -0.80
N ARG A 109 8.88 11.37 -0.44
CA ARG A 109 7.95 12.38 -0.98
C ARG A 109 7.87 12.32 -2.51
N LYS A 110 7.81 11.13 -3.05
CA LYS A 110 7.78 10.87 -4.49
C LYS A 110 6.52 10.15 -4.90
N ILE A 111 6.12 10.40 -6.14
CA ILE A 111 5.06 9.66 -6.83
C ILE A 111 5.69 9.01 -8.04
N GLU A 112 5.49 7.71 -8.19
CA GLU A 112 6.05 6.91 -9.27
C GLU A 112 4.97 6.01 -9.88
N VAL A 113 4.95 5.86 -11.21
CA VAL A 113 4.09 4.88 -11.87
C VAL A 113 4.75 3.51 -11.74
N CYS A 114 3.98 2.55 -11.24
CA CYS A 114 4.45 1.20 -10.91
C CYS A 114 3.93 0.10 -11.84
N GLY A 115 3.03 0.43 -12.73
CA GLY A 115 2.50 -0.43 -13.78
C GLY A 115 1.59 0.39 -14.65
N TYR A 116 1.74 0.28 -15.96
CA TYR A 116 0.90 0.97 -16.94
C TYR A 116 -0.47 0.29 -17.13
N SER A 117 -0.76 -0.69 -16.31
CA SER A 117 -2.07 -1.27 -16.07
C SER A 117 -2.06 -1.97 -14.70
N TYR A 118 -3.26 -2.25 -14.15
CA TYR A 118 -3.35 -3.04 -12.91
C TYR A 118 -2.85 -4.47 -13.11
N GLN A 119 -2.97 -5.03 -14.31
CA GLN A 119 -2.44 -6.36 -14.64
C GLN A 119 -0.93 -6.39 -14.53
N GLU A 120 -0.22 -5.46 -15.20
CA GLU A 120 1.23 -5.33 -15.12
C GLU A 120 1.70 -5.16 -13.68
N PHE A 121 0.99 -4.34 -12.88
CA PHE A 121 1.30 -4.18 -11.47
C PHE A 121 1.23 -5.50 -10.69
N PHE A 122 0.13 -6.26 -10.82
CA PHE A 122 -0.04 -7.51 -10.07
C PHE A 122 0.71 -8.71 -10.64
N GLU A 123 1.03 -8.72 -11.93
CA GLU A 123 1.72 -9.86 -12.58
C GLU A 123 3.22 -9.72 -12.61
N GLU A 124 3.74 -8.49 -12.60
CA GLU A 124 5.15 -8.19 -12.81
C GLU A 124 5.71 -7.32 -11.70
N TYR A 125 5.26 -6.05 -11.58
CA TYR A 125 5.90 -5.07 -10.71
C TYR A 125 5.98 -5.50 -9.25
N ILE A 126 4.83 -5.82 -8.63
CA ILE A 126 4.80 -6.15 -7.19
C ILE A 126 5.50 -7.48 -6.86
N LEU A 127 5.76 -8.32 -7.88
CA LEU A 127 6.44 -9.61 -7.75
C LEU A 127 7.94 -9.54 -8.03
N ASP A 128 8.42 -8.42 -8.57
CA ASP A 128 9.83 -8.22 -8.91
C ASP A 128 10.71 -8.20 -7.67
N GLU A 129 11.84 -8.91 -7.69
CA GLU A 129 12.71 -9.06 -6.53
C GLU A 129 13.41 -7.74 -6.14
N ASP A 130 13.71 -6.86 -7.09
CA ASP A 130 14.27 -5.54 -6.78
C ASP A 130 13.22 -4.63 -6.15
N VAL A 131 11.96 -4.71 -6.57
CA VAL A 131 10.84 -4.02 -5.93
C VAL A 131 10.63 -4.53 -4.51
N ILE A 132 10.60 -5.85 -4.33
CA ILE A 132 10.45 -6.49 -3.01
C ILE A 132 11.55 -6.03 -2.06
N LYS A 133 12.79 -6.02 -2.54
CA LYS A 133 13.94 -5.64 -1.74
C LYS A 133 14.00 -4.14 -1.45
N ASN A 134 13.85 -3.30 -2.47
CA ASN A 134 14.18 -1.87 -2.38
C ASN A 134 12.95 -0.98 -2.15
N VAL A 135 11.78 -1.32 -2.72
CA VAL A 135 10.55 -0.54 -2.56
C VAL A 135 9.78 -1.00 -1.34
N LEU A 136 9.54 -2.32 -1.22
CA LEU A 136 8.83 -2.89 -0.07
C LEU A 136 9.74 -3.03 1.16
N ARG A 137 11.05 -2.91 1.02
CA ARG A 137 12.05 -3.03 2.10
C ARG A 137 11.95 -4.35 2.86
N ALA A 138 11.76 -5.48 2.13
CA ALA A 138 11.45 -6.77 2.73
C ALA A 138 12.48 -7.24 3.76
N ASP A 139 13.77 -6.99 3.55
CA ASP A 139 14.82 -7.39 4.49
C ASP A 139 14.81 -6.52 5.75
N LEU A 140 14.57 -5.22 5.62
CA LEU A 140 14.40 -4.32 6.76
C LEU A 140 13.13 -4.63 7.52
N PHE A 141 12.02 -4.97 6.82
CA PHE A 141 10.78 -5.43 7.43
C PHE A 141 11.00 -6.66 8.32
N LYS A 142 11.71 -7.68 7.82
CA LYS A 142 12.03 -8.88 8.62
C LYS A 142 12.81 -8.55 9.89
N GLN A 143 13.77 -7.62 9.80
CA GLN A 143 14.52 -7.14 10.95
C GLN A 143 13.62 -6.38 11.93
N ALA A 144 12.75 -5.50 11.42
CA ALA A 144 11.82 -4.72 12.22
C ALA A 144 10.80 -5.60 12.97
N ILE A 145 10.23 -6.61 12.31
CA ILE A 145 9.36 -7.61 12.97
C ILE A 145 10.09 -8.35 14.09
N LYS A 146 11.35 -8.72 13.88
CA LYS A 146 12.14 -9.41 14.90
C LYS A 146 12.43 -8.52 16.11
N GLU A 147 12.66 -7.23 15.89
CA GLU A 147 13.04 -6.29 16.96
C GLU A 147 11.84 -5.69 17.68
N PHE A 148 10.78 -5.30 16.94
CA PHE A 148 9.63 -4.55 17.48
C PHE A 148 8.33 -5.37 17.53
N GLY A 149 8.33 -6.61 17.04
CA GLY A 149 7.13 -7.43 16.88
C GLY A 149 6.26 -7.03 15.70
N LYS A 150 5.16 -7.75 15.51
CA LYS A 150 4.19 -7.46 14.43
C LYS A 150 3.57 -6.07 14.60
N LEU A 151 3.12 -5.53 13.49
CA LEU A 151 2.33 -4.30 13.46
C LEU A 151 0.90 -4.60 13.88
N ASP A 152 0.28 -3.68 14.63
CA ASP A 152 -1.17 -3.66 14.75
C ASP A 152 -1.82 -3.13 13.47
N TYR A 153 -3.12 -3.33 13.30
CA TYR A 153 -3.83 -2.97 12.07
C TYR A 153 -3.58 -1.52 11.60
N LYS A 154 -3.51 -0.56 12.55
CA LYS A 154 -3.29 0.87 12.27
C LYS A 154 -1.83 1.30 12.37
N GLU A 155 -0.91 0.39 12.64
CA GLU A 155 0.52 0.71 12.76
C GLU A 155 1.25 0.56 11.43
N ILE A 156 2.32 1.33 11.30
CA ILE A 156 3.36 1.21 10.28
C ILE A 156 4.74 1.27 10.93
N PHE A 157 5.75 0.79 10.24
CA PHE A 157 7.13 1.14 10.52
C PHE A 157 7.47 2.49 9.87
N PHE A 158 8.31 3.28 10.52
CA PHE A 158 8.78 4.57 10.02
C PHE A 158 10.19 4.86 10.51
N PHE A 159 10.82 5.89 9.97
CA PHE A 159 12.20 6.25 10.30
C PHE A 159 12.27 7.47 11.23
N THR A 160 13.16 7.41 12.23
CA THR A 160 13.48 8.51 13.15
C THR A 160 14.99 8.66 13.26
N PRO A 161 15.58 9.79 12.76
CA PRO A 161 14.92 10.89 12.04
C PRO A 161 14.28 10.45 10.72
N ALA A 162 13.29 11.22 10.22
CA ALA A 162 12.72 10.98 8.90
C ALA A 162 13.81 11.04 7.81
N LEU A 163 13.63 10.29 6.71
CA LEU A 163 14.66 10.22 5.66
C LEU A 163 14.98 11.62 5.08
N VAL A 164 13.96 12.46 4.90
CA VAL A 164 14.13 13.86 4.43
C VAL A 164 14.89 14.77 5.43
N LEU A 165 15.06 14.34 6.67
CA LEU A 165 15.84 15.02 7.71
C LEU A 165 17.20 14.36 7.98
N GLY A 166 17.69 13.54 7.04
CA GLY A 166 18.98 12.86 7.17
C GLY A 166 18.93 11.52 7.91
N GLY A 167 17.75 10.95 8.11
CA GLY A 167 17.60 9.56 8.52
C GLY A 167 18.10 8.59 7.45
N GLY A 168 18.17 7.31 7.79
CA GLY A 168 18.61 6.25 6.87
C GLY A 168 17.69 5.02 6.95
N GLU A 169 17.71 4.22 5.90
CA GLU A 169 17.02 2.93 5.85
C GLU A 169 17.85 1.84 6.55
N ASP A 170 17.97 1.98 7.88
CA ASP A 170 18.69 1.05 8.74
C ASP A 170 17.83 0.78 9.99
N ILE A 171 17.89 -0.44 10.51
CA ILE A 171 17.07 -0.88 11.65
C ILE A 171 17.18 0.04 12.87
N LYS A 172 18.33 0.64 13.11
CA LYS A 172 18.55 1.58 14.23
C LYS A 172 17.67 2.84 14.15
N TYR A 173 17.18 3.18 12.96
CA TYR A 173 16.29 4.33 12.75
C TYR A 173 14.81 3.92 12.69
N VAL A 174 14.52 2.62 12.62
CA VAL A 174 13.13 2.13 12.52
C VAL A 174 12.43 2.26 13.87
N LYS A 175 11.20 2.73 13.82
CA LYS A 175 10.23 2.73 14.92
C LYS A 175 8.89 2.24 14.36
N LYS A 176 7.93 1.91 15.24
CA LYS A 176 6.56 1.64 14.83
C LYS A 176 5.57 2.54 15.55
N GLY A 177 4.44 2.81 14.91
CA GLY A 177 3.37 3.62 15.47
C GLY A 177 2.25 3.86 14.47
N ASN A 178 1.29 4.71 14.86
CA ASN A 178 0.07 4.95 14.09
C ASN A 178 0.36 5.56 12.71
N GLY A 179 -0.05 4.86 11.65
CA GLY A 179 0.20 5.24 10.26
C GLY A 179 -0.41 6.60 9.88
N ALA A 180 -1.66 6.86 10.27
CA ALA A 180 -2.34 8.11 9.93
C ALA A 180 -1.62 9.33 10.56
N VAL A 181 -1.14 9.19 11.79
CA VAL A 181 -0.35 10.24 12.46
C VAL A 181 0.96 10.47 11.73
N HIS A 182 1.67 9.40 11.35
CA HIS A 182 2.96 9.53 10.66
C HIS A 182 2.81 10.08 9.24
N HIS A 183 1.76 9.74 8.50
CA HIS A 183 1.44 10.38 7.23
C HIS A 183 1.33 11.90 7.37
N GLN A 184 0.63 12.38 8.40
CA GLN A 184 0.50 13.83 8.66
C GLN A 184 1.83 14.47 9.07
N VAL A 185 2.59 13.84 9.98
CA VAL A 185 3.91 14.34 10.43
C VAL A 185 4.87 14.46 9.24
N LEU A 186 5.00 13.42 8.42
CA LEU A 186 5.89 13.44 7.26
C LEU A 186 5.47 14.47 6.21
N LEU A 187 4.17 14.70 6.03
CA LEU A 187 3.69 15.75 5.14
C LEU A 187 4.11 17.14 5.63
N GLN A 188 3.99 17.42 6.93
CA GLN A 188 4.33 18.72 7.54
C GLN A 188 5.83 19.01 7.54
N ILE A 189 6.67 17.99 7.77
CA ILE A 189 8.14 18.16 7.78
C ILE A 189 8.69 18.71 6.46
N GLY A 190 8.00 18.53 5.37
CA GLY A 190 8.47 18.93 4.03
C GLY A 190 7.80 20.17 3.47
N GLN A 191 7.00 20.86 4.23
CA GLN A 191 6.47 22.18 3.90
C GLN A 191 7.41 23.23 4.46
#